data_4469ad044f7de1858008b0bad3402195
#
_entry.id   4469ad044f7de1858008b0bad3402195
#
_cell.length_a   1.000
_cell.length_b   1.000
_cell.length_c   1.000
_cell.angle_alpha   90.00
_cell.angle_beta   90.00
_cell.angle_gamma   90.00
#
_symmetry.space_group_name_H-M   'P 1'
#
loop_
_entity.id
_entity.type
_entity.pdbx_description
1 polymer ?
#
loop_
_entity_poly.entity_id
_entity_poly.type
_entity_poly.pdbx_seq_one_letter_code
_entity_poly.pdbx_strand_id
1 'polypeptide(L)'
;MQLYEIERYYLEALGEAEELPQIQVGEGTLIAYSRGAEPPAYTLYIATLHAGLKTRIASTVEASVHLLPYKDQDRMVLFTINPRDTRALNTVITAALLNVKVTLVTPPLHEAYEERVRMHDVEVVRVKPRQPLLTMTIAALRWTPKLMGFREGRVRGEISSLRDALRWIHENYKDVIESGAAYETVAYTPSTRPGAYYYCRATGCHEPIPLEAVAELPRGARILGLLTTTEEHAYKDILLLARTQGVQLDTATFNTDPVTATLYSTLLALATTRKPL
;
A
#
# COMPACT_ATOMS: atom_id res chain seq x y z
N MET A 1 20.06 -3.89 -7.82
CA MET A 1 19.46 -3.66 -9.15
C MET A 1 19.89 -2.29 -9.64
N GLN A 2 20.24 -2.13 -10.91
CA GLN A 2 20.59 -0.83 -11.48
C GLN A 2 19.32 -0.01 -11.76
N LEU A 3 19.44 1.32 -11.90
CA LEU A 3 18.27 2.20 -12.07
C LEU A 3 17.39 1.81 -13.27
N TYR A 4 17.99 1.51 -14.42
CA TYR A 4 17.24 1.11 -15.61
C TYR A 4 16.46 -0.21 -15.43
N GLU A 5 16.96 -1.12 -14.59
CA GLU A 5 16.26 -2.37 -14.27
C GLU A 5 15.05 -2.09 -13.37
N ILE A 6 15.17 -1.12 -12.44
CA ILE A 6 14.07 -0.66 -11.58
C ILE A 6 12.98 0.00 -12.45
N GLU A 7 13.40 0.86 -13.40
CA GLU A 7 12.49 1.53 -14.32
C GLU A 7 11.71 0.51 -15.17
N ARG A 8 12.41 -0.47 -15.75
CA ARG A 8 11.77 -1.55 -16.51
C ARG A 8 10.82 -2.35 -15.64
N TYR A 9 11.23 -2.72 -14.44
CA TYR A 9 10.39 -3.43 -13.48
C TYR A 9 9.12 -2.64 -13.14
N TYR A 10 9.24 -1.35 -12.92
CA TYR A 10 8.11 -0.46 -12.67
C TYR A 10 7.17 -0.35 -13.88
N LEU A 11 7.71 -0.13 -15.07
CA LEU A 11 6.91 0.00 -16.29
C LEU A 11 6.16 -1.30 -16.65
N GLU A 12 6.76 -2.46 -16.39
CA GLU A 12 6.09 -3.75 -16.54
C GLU A 12 4.91 -3.88 -15.56
N ALA A 13 5.09 -3.47 -14.28
CA ALA A 13 4.02 -3.46 -13.28
C ALA A 13 2.89 -2.48 -13.64
N LEU A 14 3.26 -1.31 -14.14
CA LEU A 14 2.31 -0.29 -14.57
C LEU A 14 1.46 -0.80 -15.74
N GLY A 15 2.10 -1.36 -16.78
CA GLY A 15 1.41 -1.91 -17.94
C GLY A 15 0.45 -3.04 -17.54
N GLU A 16 0.87 -3.95 -16.65
CA GLU A 16 0.00 -4.99 -16.14
C GLU A 16 -1.19 -4.42 -15.34
N ALA A 17 -0.95 -3.46 -14.47
CA ALA A 17 -2.02 -2.83 -13.68
C ALA A 17 -3.04 -2.09 -14.54
N GLU A 18 -2.64 -1.61 -15.75
CA GLU A 18 -3.52 -0.99 -16.72
C GLU A 18 -4.49 -1.99 -17.38
N GLU A 19 -4.09 -3.24 -17.50
CA GLU A 19 -4.89 -4.33 -18.09
C GLU A 19 -5.86 -4.97 -17.08
N LEU A 20 -5.66 -4.76 -15.77
CA LEU A 20 -6.53 -5.37 -14.75
C LEU A 20 -7.94 -4.79 -14.80
N PRO A 21 -8.97 -5.63 -14.56
CA PRO A 21 -10.35 -5.18 -14.53
C PRO A 21 -10.58 -4.18 -13.38
N GLN A 22 -11.51 -3.26 -13.58
CA GLN A 22 -11.97 -2.38 -12.50
C GLN A 22 -12.75 -3.22 -11.48
N ILE A 23 -12.46 -3.01 -10.19
CA ILE A 23 -13.20 -3.62 -9.10
C ILE A 23 -14.24 -2.65 -8.54
N GLN A 24 -15.30 -3.19 -7.97
CA GLN A 24 -16.31 -2.37 -7.31
C GLN A 24 -15.94 -2.14 -5.86
N VAL A 25 -15.82 -0.88 -5.47
CA VAL A 25 -15.60 -0.45 -4.09
C VAL A 25 -16.66 0.58 -3.73
N GLY A 26 -17.34 0.42 -2.61
CA GLY A 26 -18.40 1.31 -2.17
C GLY A 26 -18.55 1.37 -0.65
N GLU A 27 -19.63 1.97 -0.19
CA GLU A 27 -19.98 2.00 1.25
C GLU A 27 -19.99 0.58 1.84
N GLY A 28 -19.52 0.44 3.07
CA GLY A 28 -19.49 -0.84 3.79
C GLY A 28 -18.48 -1.86 3.25
N THR A 29 -17.63 -1.51 2.27
CA THR A 29 -16.59 -2.43 1.79
C THR A 29 -15.55 -2.69 2.87
N LEU A 30 -15.28 -3.97 3.14
CA LEU A 30 -14.14 -4.42 3.92
C LEU A 30 -12.93 -4.64 2.99
N ILE A 31 -11.85 -3.92 3.24
CA ILE A 31 -10.57 -4.12 2.57
C ILE A 31 -9.71 -5.00 3.45
N ALA A 32 -9.48 -6.24 3.04
CA ALA A 32 -8.72 -7.20 3.80
C ALA A 32 -7.35 -7.47 3.14
N TYR A 33 -6.36 -7.86 3.95
CA TYR A 33 -5.03 -8.18 3.44
C TYR A 33 -4.39 -9.32 4.20
N SER A 34 -3.64 -10.15 3.48
CA SER A 34 -2.71 -11.09 4.08
C SER A 34 -1.36 -10.42 4.36
N ARG A 35 -0.56 -11.04 5.21
CA ARG A 35 0.77 -10.52 5.56
C ARG A 35 1.61 -10.28 4.29
N GLY A 36 2.10 -9.07 4.14
CA GLY A 36 2.90 -8.61 3.02
C GLY A 36 2.11 -7.97 1.88
N ALA A 37 0.77 -7.99 1.94
CA ALA A 37 -0.11 -7.29 1.01
C ALA A 37 -0.67 -5.97 1.60
N GLU A 38 -0.03 -5.44 2.62
CA GLU A 38 -0.37 -4.16 3.26
C GLU A 38 -0.36 -2.99 2.27
N PRO A 39 0.68 -2.81 1.40
CA PRO A 39 0.75 -1.67 0.50
C PRO A 39 -0.50 -1.48 -0.39
N PRO A 40 -0.97 -2.46 -1.18
CA PRO A 40 -2.16 -2.28 -2.00
C PRO A 40 -3.44 -2.07 -1.17
N ALA A 41 -3.57 -2.76 -0.05
CA ALA A 41 -4.73 -2.63 0.81
C ALA A 41 -4.85 -1.22 1.41
N TYR A 42 -3.76 -0.69 1.95
CA TYR A 42 -3.75 0.69 2.47
C TYR A 42 -3.89 1.73 1.37
N THR A 43 -3.33 1.51 0.17
CA THR A 43 -3.54 2.39 -0.98
C THR A 43 -5.02 2.50 -1.31
N LEU A 44 -5.72 1.38 -1.45
CA LEU A 44 -7.16 1.38 -1.73
C LEU A 44 -7.96 2.00 -0.58
N TYR A 45 -7.61 1.67 0.66
CA TYR A 45 -8.27 2.21 1.85
C TYR A 45 -8.17 3.74 1.93
N ILE A 46 -6.98 4.30 1.75
CA ILE A 46 -6.75 5.75 1.75
C ILE A 46 -7.55 6.41 0.62
N ALA A 47 -7.56 5.81 -0.57
CA ALA A 47 -8.34 6.29 -1.69
C ALA A 47 -9.85 6.34 -1.36
N THR A 48 -10.38 5.31 -0.71
CA THR A 48 -11.79 5.26 -0.31
C THR A 48 -12.14 6.27 0.79
N LEU A 49 -11.25 6.48 1.77
CA LEU A 49 -11.44 7.52 2.80
C LEU A 49 -11.52 8.90 2.17
N HIS A 50 -10.63 9.20 1.23
CA HIS A 50 -10.64 10.50 0.54
C HIS A 50 -11.81 10.67 -0.44
N ALA A 51 -12.42 9.57 -0.89
CA ALA A 51 -13.69 9.59 -1.62
C ALA A 51 -14.92 9.75 -0.70
N GLY A 52 -14.72 9.79 0.62
CA GLY A 52 -15.79 9.92 1.61
C GLY A 52 -16.55 8.61 1.89
N LEU A 53 -16.03 7.46 1.46
CA LEU A 53 -16.65 6.16 1.69
C LEU A 53 -16.34 5.63 3.10
N LYS A 54 -17.34 5.06 3.75
CA LYS A 54 -17.17 4.37 5.04
C LYS A 54 -16.70 2.94 4.80
N THR A 55 -15.42 2.77 4.56
CA THR A 55 -14.77 1.47 4.39
C THR A 55 -14.02 1.07 5.67
N ARG A 56 -13.72 -0.21 5.80
CA ARG A 56 -12.89 -0.74 6.89
C ARG A 56 -11.67 -1.44 6.30
N ILE A 57 -10.57 -1.44 7.04
CA ILE A 57 -9.37 -2.21 6.68
C ILE A 57 -9.01 -3.16 7.81
N ALA A 58 -8.63 -4.39 7.47
CA ALA A 58 -8.26 -5.41 8.45
C ALA A 58 -7.31 -6.45 7.86
N SER A 59 -6.50 -7.06 8.72
CA SER A 59 -5.80 -8.29 8.36
C SER A 59 -6.78 -9.45 8.14
N THR A 60 -6.36 -10.51 7.44
CA THR A 60 -7.19 -11.71 7.24
C THR A 60 -7.70 -12.29 8.56
N VAL A 61 -6.89 -12.27 9.61
CA VAL A 61 -7.29 -12.78 10.93
C VAL A 61 -8.37 -11.90 11.55
N GLU A 62 -8.18 -10.59 11.59
CA GLU A 62 -9.19 -9.66 12.12
C GLU A 62 -10.48 -9.70 11.32
N ALA A 63 -10.36 -9.77 9.98
CA ALA A 63 -11.52 -9.88 9.10
C ALA A 63 -12.36 -11.12 9.42
N SER A 64 -11.74 -12.29 9.51
CA SER A 64 -12.44 -13.56 9.70
C SER A 64 -13.01 -13.74 11.12
N VAL A 65 -12.33 -13.22 12.15
CA VAL A 65 -12.69 -13.44 13.55
C VAL A 65 -13.58 -12.33 14.11
N HIS A 66 -13.29 -11.07 13.76
CA HIS A 66 -13.89 -9.92 14.40
C HIS A 66 -14.86 -9.11 13.55
N LEU A 67 -14.80 -9.20 12.22
CA LEU A 67 -15.62 -8.36 11.36
C LEU A 67 -16.70 -9.15 10.61
N LEU A 68 -16.32 -10.18 9.86
CA LEU A 68 -17.26 -10.96 9.04
C LEU A 68 -18.41 -11.60 9.83
N PRO A 69 -18.20 -12.16 11.06
CA PRO A 69 -19.29 -12.78 11.80
C PRO A 69 -20.42 -11.82 12.19
N TYR A 70 -20.14 -10.52 12.25
CA TYR A 70 -21.11 -9.50 12.65
C TYR A 70 -21.89 -8.86 11.49
N LYS A 71 -21.58 -9.24 10.24
CA LYS A 71 -22.34 -8.90 9.00
C LYS A 71 -22.60 -7.42 8.73
N ASP A 72 -21.64 -6.57 9.06
CA ASP A 72 -21.75 -5.14 8.74
C ASP A 72 -21.22 -4.81 7.32
N GLN A 73 -20.83 -5.84 6.54
CA GLN A 73 -20.18 -5.68 5.24
C GLN A 73 -20.93 -6.46 4.16
N ASP A 74 -21.28 -5.76 3.08
CA ASP A 74 -21.89 -6.38 1.90
C ASP A 74 -20.84 -6.85 0.89
N ARG A 75 -19.61 -6.34 1.01
CA ARG A 75 -18.52 -6.59 0.08
C ARG A 75 -17.19 -6.64 0.78
N MET A 76 -16.31 -7.51 0.27
CA MET A 76 -14.90 -7.59 0.69
C MET A 76 -13.98 -7.59 -0.51
N VAL A 77 -12.91 -6.78 -0.44
CA VAL A 77 -11.75 -6.87 -1.36
C VAL A 77 -10.58 -7.39 -0.56
N LEU A 78 -10.04 -8.54 -0.94
CA LEU A 78 -8.92 -9.16 -0.24
C LEU A 78 -7.68 -9.22 -1.13
N PHE A 79 -6.57 -8.68 -0.62
CA PHE A 79 -5.26 -8.74 -1.26
C PHE A 79 -4.38 -9.83 -0.63
N THR A 80 -3.81 -10.69 -1.47
CA THR A 80 -2.77 -11.64 -1.05
C THR A 80 -1.70 -11.77 -2.11
N ILE A 81 -0.43 -11.80 -1.69
CA ILE A 81 0.72 -12.05 -2.57
C ILE A 81 1.22 -13.49 -2.48
N ASN A 82 0.68 -14.27 -1.55
CA ASN A 82 1.07 -15.66 -1.36
C ASN A 82 -0.02 -16.59 -1.93
N PRO A 83 0.25 -17.32 -3.04
CA PRO A 83 -0.72 -18.21 -3.67
C PRO A 83 -1.09 -19.44 -2.81
N ARG A 84 -0.42 -19.62 -1.66
CA ARG A 84 -0.66 -20.72 -0.71
C ARG A 84 -1.08 -20.19 0.67
N ASP A 85 -1.61 -18.98 0.76
CA ASP A 85 -2.05 -18.42 2.04
C ASP A 85 -3.39 -19.03 2.48
N THR A 86 -3.31 -20.01 3.37
CA THR A 86 -4.48 -20.68 3.95
C THR A 86 -5.39 -19.72 4.71
N ARG A 87 -4.84 -18.68 5.35
CA ARG A 87 -5.64 -17.69 6.09
C ARG A 87 -6.46 -16.83 5.13
N ALA A 88 -5.83 -16.36 4.04
CA ALA A 88 -6.53 -15.64 2.99
C ALA A 88 -7.66 -16.48 2.40
N LEU A 89 -7.38 -17.74 2.05
CA LEU A 89 -8.38 -18.66 1.52
C LEU A 89 -9.54 -18.86 2.49
N ASN A 90 -9.27 -19.15 3.76
CA ASN A 90 -10.32 -19.33 4.76
C ASN A 90 -11.17 -18.07 4.94
N THR A 91 -10.54 -16.88 4.94
CA THR A 91 -11.25 -15.60 5.03
C THR A 91 -12.19 -15.40 3.83
N VAL A 92 -11.73 -15.70 2.62
CA VAL A 92 -12.54 -15.65 1.37
C VAL A 92 -13.75 -16.58 1.47
N ILE A 93 -13.53 -17.85 1.86
CA ILE A 93 -14.60 -18.84 1.99
C ILE A 93 -15.59 -18.42 3.09
N THR A 94 -15.11 -17.96 4.24
CA THR A 94 -15.97 -17.47 5.33
C THR A 94 -16.85 -16.32 4.84
N ALA A 95 -16.28 -15.34 4.14
CA ALA A 95 -17.05 -14.22 3.60
C ALA A 95 -18.11 -14.68 2.61
N ALA A 96 -17.76 -15.57 1.67
CA ALA A 96 -18.69 -16.11 0.68
C ALA A 96 -19.84 -16.90 1.33
N LEU A 97 -19.56 -17.73 2.36
CA LEU A 97 -20.57 -18.44 3.13
C LEU A 97 -21.52 -17.51 3.90
N LEU A 98 -21.06 -16.32 4.25
CA LEU A 98 -21.86 -15.28 4.88
C LEU A 98 -22.60 -14.38 3.87
N ASN A 99 -22.57 -14.73 2.57
CA ASN A 99 -23.14 -13.96 1.45
C ASN A 99 -22.52 -12.55 1.30
N VAL A 100 -21.28 -12.36 1.70
CA VAL A 100 -20.48 -11.17 1.39
C VAL A 100 -19.91 -11.34 -0.01
N LYS A 101 -20.10 -10.36 -0.89
CA LYS A 101 -19.50 -10.36 -2.23
C LYS A 101 -17.98 -10.22 -2.13
N VAL A 102 -17.23 -11.17 -2.65
CA VAL A 102 -15.77 -11.21 -2.49
C VAL A 102 -15.07 -10.95 -3.81
N THR A 103 -14.17 -9.98 -3.83
CA THR A 103 -13.13 -9.81 -4.86
C THR A 103 -11.78 -10.19 -4.28
N LEU A 104 -11.17 -11.26 -4.78
CA LEU A 104 -9.84 -11.73 -4.38
C LEU A 104 -8.79 -11.27 -5.40
N VAL A 105 -7.84 -10.43 -4.96
CA VAL A 105 -6.71 -9.97 -5.77
C VAL A 105 -5.46 -10.76 -5.38
N THR A 106 -4.93 -11.55 -6.32
CA THR A 106 -3.91 -12.56 -6.00
C THR A 106 -3.06 -12.92 -7.23
N PRO A 107 -1.80 -13.37 -7.07
CA PRO A 107 -1.13 -14.17 -8.09
C PRO A 107 -1.91 -15.47 -8.35
N PRO A 108 -1.61 -16.22 -9.43
CA PRO A 108 -2.24 -17.50 -9.68
C PRO A 108 -2.17 -18.40 -8.44
N LEU A 109 -3.33 -18.85 -7.97
CA LEU A 109 -3.43 -19.70 -6.79
C LEU A 109 -2.85 -21.10 -7.07
N HIS A 110 -2.42 -21.78 -6.03
CA HIS A 110 -2.14 -23.22 -6.12
C HIS A 110 -3.43 -23.97 -6.48
N GLU A 111 -3.34 -25.01 -7.31
CA GLU A 111 -4.47 -25.75 -7.87
C GLU A 111 -5.56 -26.12 -6.85
N ALA A 112 -5.15 -26.72 -5.73
CA ALA A 112 -6.09 -27.09 -4.66
C ALA A 112 -6.85 -25.89 -4.04
N TYR A 113 -6.27 -24.69 -4.09
CA TYR A 113 -6.92 -23.46 -3.60
C TYR A 113 -7.82 -22.85 -4.66
N GLU A 114 -7.39 -22.93 -5.92
CA GLU A 114 -8.20 -22.54 -7.07
C GLU A 114 -9.53 -23.31 -7.13
N GLU A 115 -9.48 -24.63 -6.96
CA GLU A 115 -10.69 -25.47 -6.89
C GLU A 115 -11.62 -25.06 -5.76
N ARG A 116 -11.08 -24.83 -4.57
CA ARG A 116 -11.88 -24.39 -3.42
C ARG A 116 -12.54 -23.03 -3.63
N VAL A 117 -11.82 -22.07 -4.23
CA VAL A 117 -12.39 -20.75 -4.53
C VAL A 117 -13.49 -20.84 -5.59
N ARG A 118 -13.35 -21.70 -6.59
CA ARG A 118 -14.36 -21.95 -7.64
C ARG A 118 -15.70 -22.49 -7.12
N MET A 119 -15.69 -23.14 -5.96
CA MET A 119 -16.94 -23.62 -5.32
C MET A 119 -17.80 -22.50 -4.75
N HIS A 120 -17.29 -21.29 -4.72
CA HIS A 120 -17.95 -20.11 -4.16
C HIS A 120 -18.04 -19.01 -5.20
N ASP A 121 -19.00 -18.11 -5.05
CA ASP A 121 -19.17 -16.93 -5.91
C ASP A 121 -18.13 -15.85 -5.56
N VAL A 122 -16.89 -16.07 -6.00
CA VAL A 122 -15.73 -15.19 -5.74
C VAL A 122 -15.19 -14.65 -7.05
N GLU A 123 -15.17 -13.34 -7.19
CA GLU A 123 -14.47 -12.67 -8.26
C GLU A 123 -12.96 -12.74 -8.03
N VAL A 124 -12.20 -13.31 -8.96
CA VAL A 124 -10.74 -13.44 -8.83
C VAL A 124 -10.02 -12.55 -9.84
N VAL A 125 -9.31 -11.55 -9.35
CA VAL A 125 -8.42 -10.69 -10.13
C VAL A 125 -6.99 -11.23 -10.01
N ARG A 126 -6.47 -11.78 -11.11
CA ARG A 126 -5.14 -12.41 -11.13
C ARG A 126 -4.08 -11.42 -11.60
N VAL A 127 -3.00 -11.32 -10.82
CA VAL A 127 -1.79 -10.54 -11.16
C VAL A 127 -0.64 -11.50 -11.48
N LYS A 128 0.27 -11.08 -12.36
CA LYS A 128 1.44 -11.92 -12.70
C LYS A 128 2.35 -12.11 -11.48
N PRO A 129 2.97 -13.28 -11.31
CA PRO A 129 3.73 -13.58 -10.10
C PRO A 129 5.08 -12.86 -10.00
N ARG A 130 5.51 -12.16 -11.05
CA ARG A 130 6.84 -11.53 -11.11
C ARG A 130 6.97 -10.34 -10.16
N GLN A 131 5.91 -9.53 -10.04
CA GLN A 131 5.90 -8.29 -9.26
C GLN A 131 4.52 -7.98 -8.65
N PRO A 132 3.94 -8.95 -7.96
CA PRO A 132 2.52 -8.87 -7.59
C PRO A 132 2.24 -7.69 -6.65
N LEU A 133 3.15 -7.39 -5.73
CA LEU A 133 2.94 -6.33 -4.75
C LEU A 133 2.87 -4.94 -5.40
N LEU A 134 3.80 -4.64 -6.31
CA LEU A 134 3.83 -3.35 -7.00
C LEU A 134 2.64 -3.21 -7.97
N THR A 135 2.35 -4.26 -8.76
CA THR A 135 1.19 -4.28 -9.68
C THR A 135 -0.11 -4.05 -8.93
N MET A 136 -0.33 -4.76 -7.81
CA MET A 136 -1.52 -4.57 -6.96
C MET A 136 -1.60 -3.17 -6.37
N THR A 137 -0.46 -2.58 -5.97
CA THR A 137 -0.44 -1.22 -5.40
C THR A 137 -0.81 -0.17 -6.44
N ILE A 138 -0.29 -0.30 -7.67
CA ILE A 138 -0.66 0.57 -8.79
C ILE A 138 -2.13 0.38 -9.15
N ALA A 139 -2.60 -0.87 -9.25
CA ALA A 139 -3.99 -1.18 -9.53
C ALA A 139 -4.93 -0.59 -8.46
N ALA A 140 -4.60 -0.75 -7.18
CA ALA A 140 -5.35 -0.18 -6.07
C ALA A 140 -5.50 1.34 -6.19
N LEU A 141 -4.44 2.05 -6.61
CA LEU A 141 -4.51 3.48 -6.90
C LEU A 141 -5.43 3.79 -8.10
N ARG A 142 -5.36 2.99 -9.17
CA ARG A 142 -6.23 3.16 -10.35
C ARG A 142 -7.70 2.88 -10.07
N TRP A 143 -7.99 2.00 -9.11
CA TRP A 143 -9.34 1.70 -8.63
C TRP A 143 -9.90 2.76 -7.67
N THR A 144 -9.17 3.87 -7.46
CA THR A 144 -9.64 4.98 -6.63
C THR A 144 -11.04 5.41 -7.06
N PRO A 145 -12.03 5.41 -6.16
CA PRO A 145 -13.34 5.92 -6.44
C PRO A 145 -13.31 7.40 -6.84
N LYS A 146 -14.39 7.90 -7.43
CA LYS A 146 -14.49 9.31 -7.80
C LYS A 146 -14.36 10.20 -6.55
N LEU A 147 -13.42 11.12 -6.59
CA LEU A 147 -13.21 12.10 -5.53
C LEU A 147 -14.11 13.32 -5.69
N MET A 148 -14.24 14.11 -4.64
CA MET A 148 -15.08 15.31 -4.67
C MET A 148 -14.29 16.54 -5.12
N GLY A 149 -14.94 17.41 -5.91
CA GLY A 149 -14.43 18.72 -6.28
C GLY A 149 -13.16 18.69 -7.14
N PHE A 150 -12.30 19.68 -6.92
CA PHE A 150 -11.06 19.87 -7.70
C PHE A 150 -10.02 18.77 -7.49
N ARG A 151 -10.11 18.00 -6.43
CA ARG A 151 -9.19 16.90 -6.15
C ARG A 151 -9.27 15.79 -7.19
N GLU A 152 -10.44 15.53 -7.74
CA GLU A 152 -10.61 14.53 -8.81
C GLU A 152 -9.70 14.83 -10.00
N GLY A 153 -9.68 16.08 -10.47
CA GLY A 153 -8.82 16.48 -11.59
C GLY A 153 -7.34 16.34 -11.28
N ARG A 154 -6.91 16.73 -10.08
CA ARG A 154 -5.51 16.59 -9.64
C ARG A 154 -5.08 15.13 -9.56
N VAL A 155 -5.83 14.30 -8.85
CA VAL A 155 -5.50 12.87 -8.68
C VAL A 155 -5.51 12.13 -10.02
N ARG A 156 -6.50 12.40 -10.90
CA ARG A 156 -6.51 11.80 -12.25
C ARG A 156 -5.34 12.26 -13.10
N GLY A 157 -4.96 13.54 -13.00
CA GLY A 157 -3.75 14.06 -13.64
C GLY A 157 -2.49 13.36 -13.16
N GLU A 158 -2.31 13.20 -11.84
CA GLU A 158 -1.17 12.48 -11.26
C GLU A 158 -1.18 10.99 -11.67
N ILE A 159 -2.35 10.32 -11.69
CA ILE A 159 -2.46 8.93 -12.17
C ILE A 159 -2.12 8.82 -13.66
N SER A 160 -2.47 9.78 -14.49
CA SER A 160 -2.14 9.75 -15.92
C SER A 160 -0.65 9.95 -16.20
N SER A 161 0.09 10.56 -15.27
CA SER A 161 1.54 10.82 -15.38
C SER A 161 2.41 9.77 -14.67
N LEU A 162 1.85 8.65 -14.23
CA LEU A 162 2.59 7.62 -13.49
C LEU A 162 3.81 7.08 -14.23
N ARG A 163 3.84 7.11 -15.57
CA ARG A 163 5.03 6.68 -16.35
C ARG A 163 6.31 7.40 -15.94
N ASP A 164 6.20 8.67 -15.56
CA ASP A 164 7.34 9.50 -15.17
C ASP A 164 7.57 9.51 -13.64
N ALA A 165 6.70 8.90 -12.86
CA ALA A 165 6.73 8.98 -11.41
C ALA A 165 8.05 8.48 -10.80
N LEU A 166 8.61 7.38 -11.31
CA LEU A 166 9.86 6.83 -10.78
C LEU A 166 11.06 7.76 -11.09
N ARG A 167 11.08 8.37 -12.29
CA ARG A 167 12.12 9.36 -12.66
C ARG A 167 12.01 10.58 -11.76
N TRP A 168 10.79 11.09 -11.54
CA TRP A 168 10.55 12.20 -10.63
C TRP A 168 11.02 11.89 -9.22
N ILE A 169 10.75 10.69 -8.69
CA ILE A 169 11.25 10.23 -7.38
C ILE A 169 12.78 10.26 -7.33
N HIS A 170 13.44 9.74 -8.36
CA HIS A 170 14.90 9.72 -8.40
C HIS A 170 15.52 11.11 -8.44
N GLU A 171 14.91 12.05 -9.15
CA GLU A 171 15.39 13.44 -9.26
C GLU A 171 15.19 14.22 -7.94
N ASN A 172 14.06 14.02 -7.26
CA ASN A 172 13.69 14.81 -6.10
C ASN A 172 14.17 14.24 -4.75
N TYR A 173 14.50 12.93 -4.70
CA TYR A 173 14.90 12.25 -3.44
C TYR A 173 16.25 11.55 -3.57
N LYS A 174 17.15 12.09 -4.39
CA LYS A 174 18.46 11.51 -4.65
C LYS A 174 19.24 11.24 -3.37
N ASP A 175 19.27 12.20 -2.45
CA ASP A 175 20.01 12.08 -1.18
C ASP A 175 19.48 10.92 -0.31
N VAL A 176 18.15 10.74 -0.25
CA VAL A 176 17.51 9.62 0.47
C VAL A 176 17.85 8.28 -0.20
N ILE A 177 17.82 8.24 -1.53
CA ILE A 177 18.12 7.03 -2.31
C ILE A 177 19.61 6.65 -2.17
N GLU A 178 20.53 7.62 -2.19
CA GLU A 178 21.97 7.42 -2.05
C GLU A 178 22.38 7.05 -0.62
N SER A 179 21.68 7.58 0.41
CA SER A 179 21.91 7.19 1.80
C SER A 179 21.60 5.71 2.06
N GLY A 180 20.81 5.12 1.19
CA GLY A 180 20.61 3.67 1.07
C GLY A 180 19.87 3.02 2.23
N ALA A 181 20.01 1.69 2.36
CA ALA A 181 19.37 0.85 3.36
C ALA A 181 19.94 1.03 4.81
N ALA A 182 20.44 2.22 5.15
CA ALA A 182 21.06 2.50 6.44
C ALA A 182 20.03 2.88 7.55
N TYR A 183 18.73 2.92 7.22
CA TYR A 183 17.69 3.24 8.19
C TYR A 183 17.30 2.00 9.01
N GLU A 184 17.23 2.15 10.33
CA GLU A 184 16.82 1.08 11.25
C GLU A 184 15.33 0.78 11.14
N THR A 185 14.54 1.81 10.92
CA THR A 185 13.10 1.70 10.63
C THR A 185 12.62 2.89 9.79
N VAL A 186 11.36 2.81 9.36
CA VAL A 186 10.68 3.86 8.62
C VAL A 186 9.48 4.32 9.41
N ALA A 187 9.38 5.63 9.60
CA ALA A 187 8.21 6.27 10.18
C ALA A 187 7.29 6.80 9.07
N TYR A 188 5.98 6.70 9.27
CA TYR A 188 5.00 7.04 8.26
C TYR A 188 3.85 7.88 8.80
N THR A 189 3.27 8.68 7.93
CA THR A 189 1.93 9.25 8.09
C THR A 189 0.89 8.34 7.40
N PRO A 190 -0.41 8.51 7.64
CA PRO A 190 -1.43 7.67 7.00
C PRO A 190 -1.26 7.51 5.49
N SER A 191 -0.94 8.60 4.77
CA SER A 191 -0.80 8.60 3.30
C SER A 191 0.45 7.89 2.78
N THR A 192 1.49 7.76 3.60
CA THR A 192 2.77 7.15 3.20
C THR A 192 3.00 5.75 3.77
N ARG A 193 2.02 5.24 4.53
CA ARG A 193 2.06 3.91 5.13
C ARG A 193 2.39 2.78 4.13
N PRO A 194 1.84 2.75 2.90
CA PRO A 194 2.19 1.74 1.91
C PRO A 194 3.69 1.67 1.60
N GLY A 195 4.34 2.82 1.43
CA GLY A 195 5.78 2.88 1.17
C GLY A 195 6.62 2.40 2.34
N ALA A 196 6.23 2.72 3.58
CA ALA A 196 6.92 2.25 4.77
C ALA A 196 6.88 0.73 4.91
N TYR A 197 5.71 0.10 4.69
CA TYR A 197 5.59 -1.36 4.68
C TYR A 197 6.40 -2.00 3.55
N TYR A 198 6.39 -1.40 2.35
CA TYR A 198 7.22 -1.87 1.25
C TYR A 198 8.70 -1.82 1.60
N TYR A 199 9.18 -0.71 2.17
CA TYR A 199 10.57 -0.54 2.58
C TYR A 199 11.01 -1.61 3.59
N CYS A 200 10.26 -1.74 4.69
CA CYS A 200 10.60 -2.70 5.73
C CYS A 200 10.56 -4.15 5.24
N ARG A 201 9.62 -4.47 4.34
CA ARG A 201 9.60 -5.79 3.72
C ARG A 201 10.84 -6.04 2.85
N ALA A 202 11.27 -5.06 2.07
CA ALA A 202 12.42 -5.18 1.18
C ALA A 202 13.76 -5.25 1.92
N THR A 203 13.88 -4.54 3.04
CA THR A 203 15.13 -4.48 3.84
C THR A 203 15.18 -5.51 4.96
N GLY A 204 14.02 -6.02 5.38
CA GLY A 204 13.91 -6.85 6.59
C GLY A 204 14.03 -6.03 7.87
N CYS A 205 13.77 -4.70 7.80
CA CYS A 205 13.74 -3.86 8.99
C CYS A 205 12.58 -4.26 9.92
N HIS A 206 12.59 -3.72 11.12
CA HIS A 206 11.45 -3.86 12.04
C HIS A 206 10.18 -3.31 11.41
N GLU A 207 9.05 -3.63 12.00
CA GLU A 207 7.76 -3.11 11.55
C GLU A 207 7.81 -1.58 11.48
N PRO A 208 7.27 -0.94 10.40
CA PRO A 208 7.27 0.50 10.29
C PRO A 208 6.41 1.11 11.40
N ILE A 209 6.78 2.30 11.87
CA ILE A 209 6.12 2.96 12.99
C ILE A 209 5.33 4.19 12.53
N PRO A 210 4.22 4.54 13.21
CA PRO A 210 3.59 5.84 13.00
C PRO A 210 4.57 6.98 13.32
N LEU A 211 4.47 8.09 12.60
CA LEU A 211 5.37 9.23 12.79
C LEU A 211 5.29 9.81 14.21
N GLU A 212 4.14 9.66 14.87
CA GLU A 212 3.90 10.04 16.26
C GLU A 212 4.84 9.35 17.25
N ALA A 213 5.23 8.10 16.95
CA ALA A 213 6.08 7.31 17.83
C ALA A 213 7.59 7.63 17.71
N VAL A 214 7.98 8.48 16.75
CA VAL A 214 9.42 8.77 16.49
C VAL A 214 10.08 9.44 17.70
N ALA A 215 9.34 10.27 18.43
CA ALA A 215 9.85 10.94 19.63
C ALA A 215 10.14 9.97 20.80
N GLU A 216 9.64 8.74 20.77
CA GLU A 216 9.87 7.74 21.80
C GLU A 216 11.12 6.86 21.53
N LEU A 217 11.75 7.07 20.38
CA LEU A 217 12.90 6.28 19.97
C LEU A 217 14.18 6.68 20.72
N PRO A 218 15.12 5.73 20.88
CA PRO A 218 16.37 6.01 21.55
C PRO A 218 17.22 7.03 20.78
N ARG A 219 18.02 7.79 21.53
CA ARG A 219 19.00 8.72 20.96
C ARG A 219 19.93 8.01 19.99
N GLY A 220 20.15 8.60 18.83
CA GLY A 220 21.02 8.06 17.79
C GLY A 220 20.33 7.10 16.83
N ALA A 221 19.07 6.68 17.08
CA ALA A 221 18.31 5.88 16.13
C ALA A 221 18.21 6.59 14.77
N ARG A 222 18.49 5.87 13.68
CA ARG A 222 18.47 6.42 12.33
C ARG A 222 17.18 6.05 11.59
N ILE A 223 16.35 7.03 11.34
CA ILE A 223 14.96 6.86 10.88
C ILE A 223 14.74 7.61 9.57
N LEU A 224 13.99 6.99 8.65
CA LEU A 224 13.41 7.68 7.50
C LEU A 224 11.95 8.02 7.79
N GLY A 225 11.61 9.30 7.87
CA GLY A 225 10.24 9.79 7.97
C GLY A 225 9.63 10.03 6.60
N LEU A 226 8.50 9.39 6.31
CA LEU A 226 7.73 9.58 5.08
C LEU A 226 6.45 10.36 5.38
N LEU A 227 6.23 11.49 4.71
CA LEU A 227 5.06 12.32 4.91
C LEU A 227 4.70 13.12 3.65
N THR A 228 3.50 13.68 3.61
CA THR A 228 3.10 14.62 2.57
C THR A 228 3.21 16.07 3.07
N THR A 229 3.29 17.04 2.16
CA THR A 229 3.29 18.48 2.53
C THR A 229 2.02 18.87 3.29
N THR A 230 0.88 18.22 3.02
CA THR A 230 -0.37 18.47 3.74
C THR A 230 -0.34 17.94 5.17
N GLU A 231 0.42 16.90 5.44
CA GLU A 231 0.57 16.28 6.75
C GLU A 231 1.73 16.91 7.55
N GLU A 232 2.74 17.47 6.88
CA GLU A 232 3.93 18.04 7.52
C GLU A 232 3.60 19.04 8.63
N HIS A 233 2.59 19.88 8.39
CA HIS A 233 2.17 20.87 9.38
C HIS A 233 1.66 20.23 10.68
N ALA A 234 0.92 19.12 10.57
CA ALA A 234 0.39 18.42 11.75
C ALA A 234 1.49 17.72 12.57
N TYR A 235 2.61 17.37 11.94
CA TYR A 235 3.70 16.62 12.58
C TYR A 235 4.92 17.47 12.94
N LYS A 236 4.89 18.77 12.67
CA LYS A 236 6.03 19.67 12.86
C LYS A 236 6.64 19.61 14.26
N ASP A 237 5.81 19.61 15.29
CA ASP A 237 6.27 19.59 16.68
C ASP A 237 6.88 18.24 17.05
N ILE A 238 6.34 17.14 16.54
CA ILE A 238 6.89 15.78 16.74
C ILE A 238 8.26 15.67 16.08
N LEU A 239 8.40 16.15 14.85
CA LEU A 239 9.68 16.15 14.12
C LEU A 239 10.74 16.97 14.85
N LEU A 240 10.35 18.13 15.40
CA LEU A 240 11.25 18.98 16.20
C LEU A 240 11.66 18.26 17.50
N LEU A 241 10.70 17.68 18.21
CA LEU A 241 10.94 16.95 19.46
C LEU A 241 11.90 15.77 19.23
N ALA A 242 11.67 14.96 18.21
CA ALA A 242 12.53 13.81 17.86
C ALA A 242 13.98 14.26 17.61
N ARG A 243 14.17 15.34 16.83
CA ARG A 243 15.51 15.91 16.57
C ARG A 243 16.17 16.44 17.84
N THR A 244 15.41 17.10 18.73
CA THR A 244 15.93 17.61 20.01
C THR A 244 16.37 16.48 20.94
N GLN A 245 15.71 15.35 20.89
CA GLN A 245 16.08 14.14 21.64
C GLN A 245 17.26 13.39 21.02
N GLY A 246 17.74 13.82 19.86
CA GLY A 246 18.91 13.27 19.21
C GLY A 246 18.61 12.05 18.32
N VAL A 247 17.37 11.88 17.88
CA VAL A 247 17.01 10.93 16.82
C VAL A 247 17.53 11.47 15.49
N GLN A 248 18.23 10.64 14.72
CA GLN A 248 18.70 10.98 13.37
C GLN A 248 17.57 10.75 12.39
N LEU A 249 16.79 11.79 12.15
CA LEU A 249 15.58 11.74 11.35
C LEU A 249 15.80 12.43 10.00
N ASP A 250 15.96 11.61 8.94
CA ASP A 250 15.86 12.07 7.57
C ASP A 250 14.37 12.05 7.14
N THR A 251 13.93 13.03 6.36
CA THR A 251 12.53 13.14 5.94
C THR A 251 12.40 13.21 4.44
N ALA A 252 11.44 12.46 3.89
CA ALA A 252 10.99 12.59 2.51
C ALA A 252 9.55 13.12 2.51
N THR A 253 9.39 14.37 2.10
CA THR A 253 8.10 15.07 2.07
C THR A 253 7.57 15.12 0.64
N PHE A 254 6.43 14.47 0.38
CA PHE A 254 5.83 14.38 -0.96
C PHE A 254 4.87 15.55 -1.21
N ASN A 255 5.15 16.35 -2.23
CA ASN A 255 4.24 17.40 -2.70
C ASN A 255 3.22 16.85 -3.72
N THR A 256 2.48 15.83 -3.33
CA THR A 256 1.44 15.17 -4.12
C THR A 256 0.14 15.10 -3.33
N ASP A 257 -0.95 14.69 -3.98
CA ASP A 257 -2.19 14.39 -3.24
C ASP A 257 -1.96 13.19 -2.30
N PRO A 258 -2.52 13.18 -1.08
CA PRO A 258 -2.40 12.05 -0.14
C PRO A 258 -2.76 10.69 -0.75
N VAL A 259 -3.68 10.64 -1.71
CA VAL A 259 -4.04 9.40 -2.40
C VAL A 259 -2.89 8.88 -3.25
N THR A 260 -2.26 9.74 -4.04
CA THR A 260 -1.13 9.35 -4.92
C THR A 260 0.18 9.21 -4.14
N ALA A 261 0.33 9.89 -3.00
CA ALA A 261 1.47 9.71 -2.10
C ALA A 261 1.66 8.25 -1.65
N THR A 262 0.60 7.46 -1.61
CA THR A 262 0.66 6.02 -1.33
C THR A 262 1.58 5.28 -2.30
N LEU A 263 1.50 5.60 -3.60
CA LEU A 263 2.37 5.00 -4.61
C LEU A 263 3.74 5.68 -4.64
N TYR A 264 3.81 7.01 -4.54
CA TYR A 264 5.10 7.71 -4.57
C TYR A 264 6.02 7.28 -3.42
N SER A 265 5.48 7.10 -2.21
CA SER A 265 6.24 6.53 -1.09
C SER A 265 6.70 5.09 -1.35
N THR A 266 5.87 4.27 -2.03
CA THR A 266 6.24 2.92 -2.45
C THR A 266 7.35 2.93 -3.50
N LEU A 267 7.30 3.85 -4.46
CA LEU A 267 8.36 4.01 -5.46
C LEU A 267 9.67 4.51 -4.86
N LEU A 268 9.61 5.42 -3.87
CA LEU A 268 10.80 5.82 -3.12
C LEU A 268 11.42 4.62 -2.38
N ALA A 269 10.60 3.81 -1.73
CA ALA A 269 11.04 2.59 -1.06
C ALA A 269 11.70 1.59 -2.04
N LEU A 270 11.12 1.40 -3.23
CA LEU A 270 11.68 0.56 -4.29
C LEU A 270 13.04 1.12 -4.77
N ALA A 271 13.12 2.43 -5.04
CA ALA A 271 14.34 3.08 -5.51
C ALA A 271 15.47 3.02 -4.48
N THR A 272 15.16 3.22 -3.19
CA THR A 272 16.11 3.19 -2.08
C THR A 272 16.63 1.79 -1.82
N THR A 273 15.73 0.81 -1.77
CA THR A 273 16.11 -0.59 -1.45
C THR A 273 16.67 -1.34 -2.65
N ARG A 274 16.33 -0.91 -3.86
CA ARG A 274 16.65 -1.59 -5.13
C ARG A 274 16.25 -3.07 -5.15
N LYS A 275 15.25 -3.44 -4.36
CA LYS A 275 14.73 -4.80 -4.22
C LYS A 275 13.27 -4.84 -4.67
N PRO A 276 12.96 -5.52 -5.77
CA PRO A 276 11.59 -5.81 -6.17
C PRO A 276 10.95 -6.82 -5.21
N LEU A 277 9.63 -6.69 -5.00
CA LEU A 277 8.83 -7.57 -4.13
C LEU A 277 7.60 -8.11 -4.87
#